data_01ff32b61d3fcd6679f63e3a7f362051
#
_entry.id   01ff32b61d3fcd6679f63e3a7f362051
#
_cell.length_a   1.000
_cell.length_b   1.000
_cell.length_c   1.000
_cell.angle_alpha   90.00
_cell.angle_beta   90.00
_cell.angle_gamma   90.00
#
_symmetry.space_group_name_H-M   'P 1'
#
loop_
_entity.id
_entity.type
_entity.pdbx_description
1 polymer ?
#
loop_
_entity_poly.entity_id
_entity_poly.type
_entity_poly.pdbx_seq_one_letter_code
_entity_poly.pdbx_strand_id
1 'polypeptide(L)'
;RAGDALSQQEMSALVRQRQDMVERWSALDKRLLKAMARAREERDEEVEQDLRTELAVAGRAIRQLDRELAEDFPDYAELVSMRPLPLADAAGFLGQNEALLVYLIDAETSFLIVLRRGHAALHRIALGAEDIAELVGDLRGGLDATGVRDLASLPAFDLALAHEIFTEIVAPALPDLEGAEHLLVQPGGALDSLPFGLLVQREPHSSDDAFADYRAANWLIRDYALSV
;
A
#
# COMPACT_ATOMS: atom_id res chain seq x y z
N ARG A 1 -17.01 -29.83 -28.28
CA ARG A 1 -17.29 -28.49 -28.87
C ARG A 1 -18.64 -27.92 -28.42
N ALA A 2 -19.75 -28.69 -28.35
CA ALA A 2 -21.03 -28.16 -27.85
C ALA A 2 -21.06 -28.03 -26.31
N GLY A 3 -20.45 -28.96 -25.60
CA GLY A 3 -20.30 -28.90 -24.14
C GLY A 3 -19.42 -27.76 -23.67
N ASP A 4 -18.32 -27.51 -24.38
CA ASP A 4 -17.40 -26.41 -24.06
C ASP A 4 -18.07 -25.02 -24.24
N ALA A 5 -18.94 -24.88 -25.25
CA ALA A 5 -19.68 -23.63 -25.50
C ALA A 5 -20.76 -23.37 -24.42
N LEU A 6 -21.44 -24.40 -23.95
CA LEU A 6 -22.43 -24.30 -22.86
C LEU A 6 -21.75 -23.93 -21.55
N SER A 7 -20.67 -24.62 -21.19
CA SER A 7 -19.86 -24.33 -20.01
C SER A 7 -19.32 -22.89 -20.01
N GLN A 8 -18.86 -22.41 -21.16
CA GLN A 8 -18.37 -21.02 -21.31
C GLN A 8 -19.49 -19.97 -21.16
N GLN A 9 -20.71 -20.32 -21.59
CA GLN A 9 -21.87 -19.44 -21.44
C GLN A 9 -22.36 -19.38 -19.98
N GLU A 10 -22.36 -20.51 -19.28
CA GLU A 10 -22.68 -20.62 -17.84
C GLU A 10 -21.68 -19.83 -16.99
N MET A 11 -20.39 -20.01 -17.23
CA MET A 11 -19.32 -19.26 -16.57
C MET A 11 -19.53 -17.74 -16.77
N SER A 12 -19.77 -17.31 -18.01
CA SER A 12 -19.97 -15.89 -18.33
C SER A 12 -21.22 -15.30 -17.65
N ALA A 13 -22.24 -16.11 -17.39
CA ALA A 13 -23.44 -15.68 -16.66
C ALA A 13 -23.14 -15.49 -15.17
N LEU A 14 -22.45 -16.43 -14.54
CA LEU A 14 -22.04 -16.33 -13.13
C LEU A 14 -21.10 -15.13 -12.91
N VAL A 15 -20.15 -14.92 -13.80
CA VAL A 15 -19.22 -13.76 -13.73
C VAL A 15 -20.00 -12.44 -13.80
N ARG A 16 -20.96 -12.30 -14.70
CA ARG A 16 -21.81 -11.11 -14.79
C ARG A 16 -22.63 -10.90 -13.50
N GLN A 17 -23.28 -11.96 -13.01
CA GLN A 17 -24.05 -11.87 -11.76
C GLN A 17 -23.19 -11.43 -10.58
N ARG A 18 -21.95 -11.95 -10.49
CA ARG A 18 -20.99 -11.53 -9.48
C ARG A 18 -20.64 -10.05 -9.63
N GLN A 19 -20.38 -9.60 -10.85
CA GLN A 19 -20.02 -8.21 -11.13
C GLN A 19 -21.15 -7.24 -10.77
N ASP A 20 -22.39 -7.56 -11.15
CA ASP A 20 -23.59 -6.79 -10.79
C ASP A 20 -23.75 -6.70 -9.27
N MET A 21 -23.45 -7.79 -8.55
CA MET A 21 -23.56 -7.83 -7.10
C MET A 21 -22.44 -7.01 -6.41
N VAL A 22 -21.22 -7.00 -6.95
CA VAL A 22 -20.12 -6.15 -6.49
C VAL A 22 -20.43 -4.67 -6.71
N GLU A 23 -20.99 -4.30 -7.86
CA GLU A 23 -21.43 -2.92 -8.12
C GLU A 23 -22.54 -2.49 -7.16
N ARG A 24 -23.51 -3.37 -6.90
CA ARG A 24 -24.57 -3.12 -5.91
C ARG A 24 -24.00 -2.94 -4.50
N TRP A 25 -23.09 -3.80 -4.09
CA TRP A 25 -22.41 -3.69 -2.79
C TRP A 25 -21.67 -2.35 -2.66
N SER A 26 -20.89 -1.98 -3.67
CA SER A 26 -20.18 -0.69 -3.71
C SER A 26 -21.11 0.52 -3.66
N ALA A 27 -22.26 0.46 -4.33
CA ALA A 27 -23.26 1.53 -4.28
C ALA A 27 -23.89 1.66 -2.88
N LEU A 28 -24.19 0.54 -2.22
CA LEU A 28 -24.72 0.51 -0.86
C LEU A 28 -23.70 1.03 0.16
N ASP A 29 -22.44 0.65 0.02
CA ASP A 29 -21.35 1.11 0.87
C ASP A 29 -21.19 2.63 0.81
N LYS A 30 -21.15 3.19 -0.40
CA LYS A 30 -21.14 4.66 -0.60
C LYS A 30 -22.34 5.36 0.03
N ARG A 31 -23.52 4.74 -0.03
CA ARG A 31 -24.74 5.30 0.60
C ARG A 31 -24.64 5.26 2.12
N LEU A 32 -24.11 4.17 2.70
CA LEU A 32 -23.90 4.05 4.13
C LEU A 32 -22.89 5.09 4.63
N LEU A 33 -21.74 5.21 3.95
CA LEU A 33 -20.73 6.23 4.27
C LEU A 33 -21.32 7.64 4.24
N LYS A 34 -22.13 7.95 3.21
CA LYS A 34 -22.82 9.24 3.11
C LYS A 34 -23.85 9.45 4.21
N ALA A 35 -24.56 8.41 4.64
CA ALA A 35 -25.51 8.50 5.74
C ALA A 35 -24.78 8.75 7.07
N MET A 36 -23.69 8.05 7.32
CA MET A 36 -22.86 8.20 8.51
C MET A 36 -22.11 9.54 8.59
N ALA A 37 -21.79 10.15 7.46
CA ALA A 37 -21.10 11.45 7.39
C ALA A 37 -22.03 12.65 7.70
N ARG A 38 -23.34 12.46 7.92
CA ARG A 38 -24.25 13.51 8.33
C ARG A 38 -24.02 13.93 9.77
N ALA A 39 -24.41 15.18 10.11
CA ALA A 39 -24.43 15.64 11.49
C ALA A 39 -25.28 14.71 12.36
N ARG A 40 -24.90 14.51 13.62
CA ARG A 40 -25.52 13.52 14.52
C ARG A 40 -27.03 13.67 14.63
N GLU A 41 -27.53 14.92 14.56
CA GLU A 41 -28.93 15.27 14.64
C GLU A 41 -29.73 14.97 13.35
N GLU A 42 -29.02 14.78 12.25
CA GLU A 42 -29.60 14.48 10.91
C GLU A 42 -29.44 13.01 10.52
N ARG A 43 -28.81 12.21 11.38
CA ARG A 43 -28.58 10.78 11.14
C ARG A 43 -29.85 10.00 11.44
N ASP A 44 -30.15 9.07 10.55
CA ASP A 44 -31.26 8.14 10.67
C ASP A 44 -30.69 6.73 10.92
N GLU A 45 -30.78 6.28 12.17
CA GLU A 45 -30.24 4.98 12.59
C GLU A 45 -30.96 3.81 11.92
N GLU A 46 -32.26 3.94 11.58
CA GLU A 46 -33.00 2.91 10.88
C GLU A 46 -32.48 2.75 9.45
N VAL A 47 -32.30 3.85 8.73
CA VAL A 47 -31.70 3.85 7.39
C VAL A 47 -30.28 3.28 7.39
N GLU A 48 -29.45 3.62 8.40
CA GLU A 48 -28.10 3.06 8.50
C GLU A 48 -28.14 1.55 8.77
N GLN A 49 -29.04 1.07 9.61
CA GLN A 49 -29.21 -0.34 9.91
C GLN A 49 -29.72 -1.13 8.71
N ASP A 50 -30.66 -0.58 7.96
CA ASP A 50 -31.14 -1.16 6.70
C ASP A 50 -30.01 -1.29 5.68
N LEU A 51 -29.21 -0.24 5.49
CA LEU A 51 -28.06 -0.27 4.59
C LEU A 51 -27.03 -1.31 5.01
N ARG A 52 -26.72 -1.46 6.31
CA ARG A 52 -25.84 -2.52 6.81
C ARG A 52 -26.40 -3.92 6.53
N THR A 53 -27.71 -4.07 6.68
CA THR A 53 -28.39 -5.34 6.38
C THR A 53 -28.32 -5.68 4.90
N GLU A 54 -28.59 -4.71 4.03
CA GLU A 54 -28.46 -4.89 2.57
C GLU A 54 -27.02 -5.19 2.13
N LEU A 55 -26.03 -4.52 2.72
CA LEU A 55 -24.61 -4.81 2.50
C LEU A 55 -24.25 -6.24 2.90
N ALA A 56 -24.74 -6.70 4.05
CA ALA A 56 -24.52 -8.07 4.49
C ALA A 56 -25.16 -9.11 3.54
N VAL A 57 -26.33 -8.81 2.99
CA VAL A 57 -26.99 -9.67 2.00
C VAL A 57 -26.19 -9.71 0.71
N ALA A 58 -25.80 -8.55 0.16
CA ALA A 58 -24.98 -8.48 -1.05
C ALA A 58 -23.63 -9.20 -0.88
N GLY A 59 -22.97 -9.02 0.27
CA GLY A 59 -21.72 -9.71 0.59
C GLY A 59 -21.87 -11.23 0.68
N ARG A 60 -23.00 -11.74 1.19
CA ARG A 60 -23.29 -13.19 1.18
C ARG A 60 -23.50 -13.71 -0.24
N ALA A 61 -24.21 -12.95 -1.07
CA ALA A 61 -24.44 -13.33 -2.46
C ALA A 61 -23.12 -13.38 -3.27
N ILE A 62 -22.23 -12.43 -3.09
CA ILE A 62 -20.89 -12.44 -3.71
C ILE A 62 -20.11 -13.70 -3.30
N ARG A 63 -20.05 -14.00 -2.00
CA ARG A 63 -19.37 -15.21 -1.51
C ARG A 63 -19.98 -16.51 -2.01
N GLN A 64 -21.29 -16.52 -2.27
CA GLN A 64 -21.96 -17.69 -2.85
C GLN A 64 -21.53 -17.87 -4.30
N LEU A 65 -21.57 -16.82 -5.12
CA LEU A 65 -21.13 -16.83 -6.52
C LEU A 65 -19.64 -17.17 -6.65
N ASP A 66 -18.80 -16.71 -5.71
CA ASP A 66 -17.37 -17.07 -5.66
C ASP A 66 -17.18 -18.57 -5.42
N ARG A 67 -18.02 -19.20 -4.58
CA ARG A 67 -17.98 -20.65 -4.36
C ARG A 67 -18.42 -21.42 -5.59
N GLU A 68 -19.54 -21.02 -6.20
CA GLU A 68 -20.06 -21.66 -7.42
C GLU A 68 -19.03 -21.58 -8.57
N LEU A 69 -18.41 -20.41 -8.75
CA LEU A 69 -17.32 -20.25 -9.73
C LEU A 69 -16.10 -21.15 -9.41
N ALA A 70 -15.75 -21.30 -8.13
CA ALA A 70 -14.61 -22.12 -7.73
C ALA A 70 -14.89 -23.63 -7.87
N GLU A 71 -16.15 -24.06 -7.69
CA GLU A 71 -16.57 -25.45 -7.80
C GLU A 71 -16.75 -25.86 -9.27
N ASP A 72 -17.42 -25.02 -10.06
CA ASP A 72 -17.79 -25.37 -11.43
C ASP A 72 -16.71 -24.98 -12.45
N PHE A 73 -15.88 -23.95 -12.16
CA PHE A 73 -14.87 -23.40 -13.05
C PHE A 73 -13.54 -23.13 -12.31
N PRO A 74 -12.86 -24.17 -11.81
CA PRO A 74 -11.65 -24.01 -10.99
C PRO A 74 -10.53 -23.26 -11.71
N ASP A 75 -10.29 -23.51 -12.99
CA ASP A 75 -9.26 -22.83 -13.77
C ASP A 75 -9.52 -21.31 -13.87
N TYR A 76 -10.78 -20.91 -14.03
CA TYR A 76 -11.19 -19.52 -14.03
C TYR A 76 -11.08 -18.90 -12.64
N ALA A 77 -11.53 -19.61 -11.62
CA ALA A 77 -11.45 -19.18 -10.24
C ALA A 77 -10.00 -18.98 -9.80
N GLU A 78 -9.08 -19.81 -10.26
CA GLU A 78 -7.64 -19.68 -9.98
C GLU A 78 -7.04 -18.43 -10.62
N LEU A 79 -7.49 -18.06 -11.82
CA LEU A 79 -7.07 -16.85 -12.54
C LEU A 79 -7.64 -15.54 -11.94
N VAL A 80 -8.84 -15.59 -11.36
CA VAL A 80 -9.58 -14.39 -10.93
C VAL A 80 -9.70 -14.28 -9.41
N SER A 81 -9.50 -15.37 -8.67
CA SER A 81 -9.55 -15.33 -7.22
C SER A 81 -8.30 -14.63 -6.68
N MET A 82 -8.47 -13.38 -6.30
CA MET A 82 -7.59 -12.74 -5.31
C MET A 82 -7.84 -13.41 -3.94
N ARG A 83 -7.49 -14.69 -3.79
CA ARG A 83 -7.42 -15.28 -2.45
C ARG A 83 -6.29 -14.57 -1.72
N PRO A 84 -6.53 -13.99 -0.54
CA PRO A 84 -5.45 -13.46 0.26
C PRO A 84 -4.38 -14.55 0.40
N LEU A 85 -3.19 -14.27 -0.11
CA LEU A 85 -2.08 -15.20 0.04
C LEU A 85 -1.68 -15.21 1.53
N PRO A 86 -1.62 -16.37 2.20
CA PRO A 86 -1.08 -16.42 3.55
C PRO A 86 0.32 -15.82 3.59
N LEU A 87 0.64 -15.06 4.63
CA LEU A 87 1.96 -14.39 4.75
C LEU A 87 3.13 -15.37 4.61
N ALA A 88 2.96 -16.61 5.08
CA ALA A 88 3.98 -17.65 4.95
C ALA A 88 4.22 -18.05 3.48
N ASP A 89 3.17 -18.09 2.68
CA ASP A 89 3.26 -18.41 1.25
C ASP A 89 3.87 -17.24 0.48
N ALA A 90 3.44 -16.01 0.80
CA ALA A 90 4.04 -14.80 0.24
C ALA A 90 5.54 -14.72 0.53
N ALA A 91 5.96 -15.00 1.77
CA ALA A 91 7.35 -15.06 2.17
C ALA A 91 8.14 -16.16 1.43
N GLY A 92 7.47 -17.24 0.99
CA GLY A 92 8.07 -18.32 0.21
C GLY A 92 8.55 -17.92 -1.19
N PHE A 93 7.98 -16.87 -1.76
CA PHE A 93 8.40 -16.34 -3.07
C PHE A 93 9.65 -15.45 -3.00
N LEU A 94 10.02 -14.97 -1.81
CA LEU A 94 11.18 -14.10 -1.64
C LEU A 94 12.48 -14.90 -1.71
N GLY A 95 13.51 -14.31 -2.31
CA GLY A 95 14.89 -14.79 -2.25
C GLY A 95 15.45 -14.75 -0.83
N GLN A 96 16.62 -15.34 -0.62
CA GLN A 96 17.26 -15.36 0.69
C GLN A 96 17.69 -13.96 1.16
N ASN A 97 18.09 -13.10 0.22
CA ASN A 97 18.59 -11.74 0.47
C ASN A 97 17.52 -10.67 0.18
N GLU A 98 16.27 -11.08 0.00
CA GLU A 98 15.15 -10.17 -0.28
C GLU A 98 14.29 -9.95 0.95
N ALA A 99 13.80 -8.73 1.09
CA ALA A 99 12.78 -8.35 2.05
C ALA A 99 11.67 -7.57 1.34
N LEU A 100 10.41 -7.89 1.63
CA LEU A 100 9.25 -7.13 1.16
C LEU A 100 8.75 -6.25 2.30
N LEU A 101 8.67 -4.95 2.05
CA LEU A 101 8.12 -3.93 2.93
C LEU A 101 6.76 -3.51 2.40
N VAL A 102 5.69 -3.73 3.18
CA VAL A 102 4.33 -3.34 2.81
C VAL A 102 3.82 -2.30 3.78
N TYR A 103 3.50 -1.11 3.27
CA TYR A 103 2.97 -0.01 4.08
C TYR A 103 1.44 0.02 4.03
N LEU A 104 0.84 0.06 5.21
CA LEU A 104 -0.59 0.25 5.41
C LEU A 104 -0.78 1.62 6.05
N ILE A 105 -1.27 2.58 5.27
CA ILE A 105 -1.44 3.97 5.72
C ILE A 105 -2.89 4.17 6.14
N ASP A 106 -3.09 4.62 7.38
CA ASP A 106 -4.39 4.99 7.93
C ASP A 106 -4.37 6.44 8.44
N ALA A 107 -5.52 6.98 8.80
CA ALA A 107 -5.71 8.40 9.13
C ALA A 107 -4.83 8.88 10.29
N GLU A 108 -4.67 8.07 11.34
CA GLU A 108 -3.96 8.47 12.57
C GLU A 108 -2.69 7.68 12.84
N THR A 109 -2.60 6.46 12.32
CA THR A 109 -1.48 5.54 12.64
C THR A 109 -1.27 4.60 11.48
N SER A 110 -0.05 4.50 11.00
CA SER A 110 0.30 3.61 9.90
C SER A 110 1.02 2.35 10.40
N PHE A 111 1.17 1.38 9.52
CA PHE A 111 1.87 0.12 9.84
C PHE A 111 2.81 -0.26 8.70
N LEU A 112 3.93 -0.86 9.07
CA LEU A 112 4.87 -1.50 8.16
C LEU A 112 4.90 -3.00 8.44
N ILE A 113 4.54 -3.79 7.43
CA ILE A 113 4.75 -5.24 7.45
C ILE A 113 6.06 -5.54 6.74
N VAL A 114 6.94 -6.27 7.40
CA VAL A 114 8.17 -6.79 6.82
C VAL A 114 8.04 -8.28 6.62
N LEU A 115 8.26 -8.74 5.39
CA LEU A 115 8.29 -10.16 5.06
C LEU A 115 9.66 -10.54 4.54
N ARG A 116 10.18 -11.65 5.07
CA ARG A 116 11.35 -12.36 4.56
C ARG A 116 11.06 -13.85 4.54
N ARG A 117 11.89 -14.61 3.88
CA ARG A 117 11.75 -16.07 3.87
C ARG A 117 11.74 -16.63 5.29
N GLY A 118 10.58 -17.14 5.73
CA GLY A 118 10.40 -17.73 7.07
C GLY A 118 10.26 -16.72 8.21
N HIS A 119 10.17 -15.42 7.93
CA HIS A 119 10.02 -14.36 8.92
C HIS A 119 8.98 -13.33 8.49
N ALA A 120 8.17 -12.87 9.44
CA ALA A 120 7.23 -11.77 9.26
C ALA A 120 7.20 -10.93 10.53
N ALA A 121 7.27 -9.62 10.38
CA ALA A 121 7.16 -8.66 11.47
C ALA A 121 6.17 -7.55 11.13
N LEU A 122 5.56 -6.96 12.16
CA LEU A 122 4.65 -5.82 12.04
C LEU A 122 5.18 -4.69 12.93
N HIS A 123 5.44 -3.54 12.33
CA HIS A 123 5.86 -2.33 13.03
C HIS A 123 4.77 -1.28 12.96
N ARG A 124 4.55 -0.60 14.08
CA ARG A 124 3.67 0.56 14.13
C ARG A 124 4.48 1.81 13.78
N ILE A 125 3.94 2.62 12.88
CA ILE A 125 4.42 3.95 12.52
C ILE A 125 3.48 4.97 13.19
N ALA A 126 4.00 5.85 14.03
CA ALA A 126 3.20 6.81 14.79
C ALA A 126 2.71 8.01 13.95
N LEU A 127 2.80 7.92 12.62
CA LEU A 127 2.36 8.93 11.68
C LEU A 127 1.09 8.48 10.96
N GLY A 128 0.14 9.40 10.78
CA GLY A 128 -1.05 9.24 9.97
C GLY A 128 -0.83 9.64 8.51
N ALA A 129 -1.88 9.52 7.71
CA ALA A 129 -1.85 9.83 6.29
C ALA A 129 -1.48 11.30 6.00
N GLU A 130 -1.96 12.25 6.82
CA GLU A 130 -1.66 13.68 6.65
C GLU A 130 -0.20 13.98 6.99
N ASP A 131 0.32 13.46 8.11
CA ASP A 131 1.71 13.66 8.51
C ASP A 131 2.68 13.14 7.45
N ILE A 132 2.41 11.92 6.94
CA ILE A 132 3.23 11.31 5.89
C ILE A 132 3.16 12.13 4.59
N ALA A 133 1.98 12.64 4.24
CA ALA A 133 1.82 13.45 3.03
C ALA A 133 2.57 14.79 3.13
N GLU A 134 2.59 15.43 4.29
CA GLU A 134 3.34 16.63 4.56
C GLU A 134 4.85 16.38 4.42
N LEU A 135 5.39 15.40 5.16
CA LEU A 135 6.81 15.05 5.11
C LEU A 135 7.30 14.71 3.69
N VAL A 136 6.52 13.90 2.96
CA VAL A 136 6.85 13.52 1.57
C VAL A 136 6.75 14.72 0.64
N GLY A 137 5.75 15.58 0.83
CA GLY A 137 5.57 16.81 0.06
C GLY A 137 6.76 17.77 0.22
N ASP A 138 7.18 17.99 1.45
CA ASP A 138 8.32 18.86 1.79
C ASP A 138 9.64 18.31 1.22
N LEU A 139 9.89 17.00 1.38
CA LEU A 139 11.09 16.40 0.82
C LEU A 139 11.14 16.52 -0.70
N ARG A 140 10.00 16.31 -1.37
CA ARG A 140 9.89 16.45 -2.83
C ARG A 140 10.03 17.87 -3.32
N GLY A 141 9.63 18.84 -2.49
CA GLY A 141 9.84 20.26 -2.79
C GLY A 141 11.30 20.60 -3.05
N GLY A 142 12.23 19.97 -2.31
CA GLY A 142 13.67 20.07 -2.54
C GLY A 142 14.20 19.38 -3.81
N LEU A 143 13.36 18.58 -4.49
CA LEU A 143 13.70 17.91 -5.77
C LEU A 143 13.04 18.60 -6.98
N ASP A 144 12.18 19.59 -6.75
CA ASP A 144 11.50 20.28 -7.85
C ASP A 144 12.43 21.30 -8.52
N ALA A 145 12.91 20.93 -9.70
CA ALA A 145 13.74 21.78 -10.53
C ALA A 145 12.91 22.64 -11.52
N THR A 146 11.60 22.73 -11.36
CA THR A 146 10.73 23.50 -12.26
C THR A 146 11.10 24.99 -12.20
N GLY A 147 11.43 25.57 -13.34
CA GLY A 147 11.85 26.97 -13.45
C GLY A 147 13.30 27.27 -13.08
N VAL A 148 14.07 26.29 -12.65
CA VAL A 148 15.52 26.41 -12.38
C VAL A 148 16.26 26.64 -13.70
N ARG A 149 17.09 27.70 -13.75
CA ARG A 149 17.84 28.09 -14.96
C ARG A 149 19.34 27.85 -14.83
N ASP A 150 19.83 27.72 -13.63
CA ASP A 150 21.23 27.46 -13.32
C ASP A 150 21.38 26.62 -12.05
N LEU A 151 22.56 26.01 -11.88
CA LEU A 151 22.85 25.12 -10.74
C LEU A 151 22.83 25.85 -9.39
N ALA A 152 23.06 27.14 -9.35
CA ALA A 152 23.08 27.92 -8.11
C ALA A 152 21.66 28.20 -7.60
N SER A 153 20.65 28.11 -8.47
CA SER A 153 19.25 28.31 -8.13
C SER A 153 18.50 26.98 -7.83
N LEU A 154 19.20 25.85 -7.85
CA LEU A 154 18.61 24.55 -7.43
C LEU A 154 18.27 24.62 -5.92
N PRO A 155 17.08 24.20 -5.51
CA PRO A 155 16.79 24.03 -4.10
C PRO A 155 17.74 23.01 -3.47
N ALA A 156 18.18 23.29 -2.24
CA ALA A 156 18.96 22.29 -1.50
C ALA A 156 18.06 21.13 -1.10
N PHE A 157 18.55 19.90 -1.33
CA PHE A 157 17.85 18.72 -0.83
C PHE A 157 18.06 18.61 0.68
N ASP A 158 16.97 18.44 1.42
CA ASP A 158 16.99 18.39 2.88
C ASP A 158 17.39 16.99 3.37
N LEU A 159 18.68 16.84 3.74
CA LEU A 159 19.21 15.60 4.28
C LEU A 159 18.65 15.27 5.67
N ALA A 160 18.34 16.30 6.48
CA ALA A 160 17.80 16.11 7.82
C ALA A 160 16.37 15.55 7.73
N LEU A 161 15.54 16.13 6.88
CA LEU A 161 14.19 15.64 6.61
C LEU A 161 14.22 14.22 6.02
N ALA A 162 15.15 13.92 5.10
CA ALA A 162 15.31 12.58 4.55
C ALA A 162 15.71 11.55 5.62
N HIS A 163 16.48 11.96 6.62
CA HIS A 163 16.83 11.13 7.78
C HIS A 163 15.64 10.98 8.74
N GLU A 164 14.89 12.03 8.99
CA GLU A 164 13.67 11.98 9.81
C GLU A 164 12.66 10.98 9.23
N ILE A 165 12.36 11.10 7.94
CA ILE A 165 11.46 10.15 7.25
C ILE A 165 12.00 8.71 7.37
N PHE A 166 13.31 8.50 7.14
CA PHE A 166 13.92 7.18 7.31
C PHE A 166 13.69 6.63 8.72
N THR A 167 13.91 7.47 9.74
CA THR A 167 13.80 7.10 11.15
C THR A 167 12.37 6.67 11.50
N GLU A 168 11.37 7.37 10.96
CA GLU A 168 9.97 7.08 11.26
C GLU A 168 9.43 5.86 10.50
N ILE A 169 9.80 5.69 9.22
CA ILE A 169 9.12 4.69 8.38
C ILE A 169 9.96 3.46 8.01
N VAL A 170 11.29 3.50 8.12
CA VAL A 170 12.18 2.38 7.76
C VAL A 170 12.96 1.85 8.95
N ALA A 171 13.52 2.73 9.78
CA ALA A 171 14.39 2.34 10.89
C ALA A 171 13.76 1.33 11.86
N PRO A 172 12.45 1.35 12.17
CA PRO A 172 11.84 0.33 13.02
C PRO A 172 12.02 -1.09 12.50
N ALA A 173 12.16 -1.26 11.19
CA ALA A 173 12.30 -2.56 10.53
C ALA A 173 13.76 -3.05 10.42
N LEU A 174 14.76 -2.21 10.70
CA LEU A 174 16.16 -2.57 10.51
C LEU A 174 16.58 -3.91 11.15
N PRO A 175 16.12 -4.28 12.37
CA PRO A 175 16.45 -5.57 12.94
C PRO A 175 15.98 -6.77 12.10
N ASP A 176 14.86 -6.60 11.38
CA ASP A 176 14.28 -7.64 10.52
C ASP A 176 14.92 -7.66 9.13
N LEU A 177 15.69 -6.64 8.78
CA LEU A 177 16.39 -6.51 7.50
C LEU A 177 17.83 -7.05 7.52
N GLU A 178 18.29 -7.61 8.64
CA GLU A 178 19.66 -8.14 8.74
C GLU A 178 19.92 -9.21 7.68
N GLY A 179 20.94 -8.99 6.82
CA GLY A 179 21.28 -9.86 5.69
C GLY A 179 20.39 -9.70 4.45
N ALA A 180 19.47 -8.73 4.42
CA ALA A 180 18.82 -8.33 3.18
C ALA A 180 19.75 -7.43 2.35
N GLU A 181 19.72 -7.62 1.05
CA GLU A 181 20.46 -6.82 0.06
C GLU A 181 19.50 -6.14 -0.92
N HIS A 182 18.27 -6.63 -1.02
CA HIS A 182 17.25 -6.12 -1.92
C HIS A 182 15.93 -5.91 -1.15
N LEU A 183 15.43 -4.68 -1.18
CA LEU A 183 14.14 -4.32 -0.62
C LEU A 183 13.11 -4.15 -1.74
N LEU A 184 12.08 -4.96 -1.68
CA LEU A 184 10.87 -4.82 -2.48
C LEU A 184 9.92 -3.95 -1.65
N VAL A 185 9.54 -2.79 -2.15
CA VAL A 185 8.72 -1.85 -1.40
C VAL A 185 7.34 -1.77 -2.04
N GLN A 186 6.31 -2.09 -1.28
CA GLN A 186 4.91 -1.82 -1.62
C GLN A 186 4.48 -0.60 -0.80
N PRO A 187 4.61 0.60 -1.36
CA PRO A 187 4.21 1.82 -0.68
C PRO A 187 2.69 1.92 -0.60
N GLY A 188 2.19 2.96 0.05
CA GLY A 188 0.77 3.28 0.11
C GLY A 188 0.57 4.79 0.33
N GLY A 189 -0.51 5.33 -0.20
CA GLY A 189 -0.85 6.74 -0.05
C GLY A 189 0.24 7.67 -0.60
N ALA A 190 0.68 8.66 0.18
CA ALA A 190 1.70 9.61 -0.24
C ALA A 190 3.09 8.97 -0.46
N LEU A 191 3.36 7.80 0.16
CA LEU A 191 4.62 7.07 -0.01
C LEU A 191 4.83 6.56 -1.45
N ASP A 192 3.78 6.44 -2.26
CA ASP A 192 3.89 6.09 -3.68
C ASP A 192 4.77 7.08 -4.46
N SER A 193 4.90 8.29 -3.95
CA SER A 193 5.72 9.35 -4.55
C SER A 193 7.06 9.59 -3.85
N LEU A 194 7.36 8.84 -2.78
CA LEU A 194 8.60 8.97 -2.03
C LEU A 194 9.77 8.30 -2.77
N PRO A 195 10.85 9.03 -3.04
CA PRO A 195 12.05 8.43 -3.61
C PRO A 195 12.86 7.70 -2.51
N PHE A 196 12.45 6.49 -2.13
CA PHE A 196 13.05 5.71 -1.03
C PHE A 196 14.59 5.65 -1.07
N GLY A 197 15.18 5.58 -2.26
CA GLY A 197 16.62 5.56 -2.44
C GLY A 197 17.36 6.79 -1.92
N LEU A 198 16.67 7.92 -1.78
CA LEU A 198 17.20 9.18 -1.26
C LEU A 198 17.00 9.35 0.25
N LEU A 199 16.44 8.37 0.94
CA LEU A 199 16.41 8.38 2.40
C LEU A 199 17.81 8.22 2.98
N VAL A 200 18.06 8.89 4.11
CA VAL A 200 19.36 8.94 4.77
C VAL A 200 19.33 8.13 6.06
N GLN A 201 20.16 7.10 6.16
CA GLN A 201 20.11 6.12 7.25
C GLN A 201 20.72 6.63 8.57
N ARG A 202 21.62 7.59 8.51
CA ARG A 202 22.31 8.14 9.69
C ARG A 202 22.17 9.64 9.70
N GLU A 203 22.18 10.22 10.89
CA GLU A 203 22.13 11.67 11.05
C GLU A 203 23.17 12.32 10.12
N PRO A 204 22.72 13.21 9.22
CA PRO A 204 23.61 13.80 8.25
C PRO A 204 24.54 14.84 8.91
N HIS A 205 25.76 14.93 8.38
CA HIS A 205 26.63 16.05 8.72
C HIS A 205 26.11 17.30 8.00
N SER A 206 26.15 18.42 8.68
CA SER A 206 25.77 19.71 8.10
C SER A 206 27.00 20.62 8.09
N SER A 207 27.43 21.02 6.90
CA SER A 207 28.53 21.94 6.67
C SER A 207 28.11 23.07 5.73
N ASP A 208 29.04 24.01 5.46
CA ASP A 208 28.81 25.08 4.48
C ASP A 208 28.91 24.56 3.02
N ASP A 209 29.37 23.32 2.80
CA ASP A 209 29.47 22.66 1.48
C ASP A 209 28.42 21.56 1.35
N ALA A 210 27.23 21.91 0.86
CA ALA A 210 26.13 20.97 0.62
C ALA A 210 26.54 19.79 -0.28
N PHE A 211 27.41 19.97 -1.26
CA PHE A 211 27.88 18.89 -2.11
C PHE A 211 28.80 17.92 -1.38
N ALA A 212 29.58 18.39 -0.43
CA ALA A 212 30.36 17.50 0.45
C ALA A 212 29.44 16.70 1.35
N ASP A 213 28.39 17.33 1.90
CA ASP A 213 27.39 16.67 2.75
C ASP A 213 26.62 15.59 1.95
N TYR A 214 26.19 15.87 0.73
CA TYR A 214 25.54 14.87 -0.13
C TYR A 214 26.42 13.67 -0.47
N ARG A 215 27.73 13.89 -0.69
CA ARG A 215 28.69 12.80 -0.92
C ARG A 215 28.92 11.95 0.32
N ALA A 216 28.87 12.56 1.50
CA ALA A 216 29.09 11.90 2.78
C ALA A 216 27.84 11.18 3.31
N ALA A 217 26.64 11.59 2.88
CA ALA A 217 25.39 11.04 3.37
C ALA A 217 25.25 9.52 3.13
N ASN A 218 24.71 8.82 4.12
CA ASN A 218 24.42 7.40 4.05
C ASN A 218 23.06 7.16 3.40
N TRP A 219 23.04 7.24 2.08
CA TRP A 219 21.83 7.00 1.30
C TRP A 219 21.40 5.54 1.38
N LEU A 220 20.07 5.28 1.51
CA LEU A 220 19.51 3.93 1.56
C LEU A 220 19.89 3.09 0.33
N ILE A 221 19.91 3.70 -0.87
CA ILE A 221 20.29 3.02 -2.11
C ILE A 221 21.74 2.53 -2.16
N ARG A 222 22.59 2.96 -1.23
CA ARG A 222 23.98 2.46 -1.18
C ARG A 222 24.11 1.08 -0.54
N ASP A 223 23.19 0.77 0.37
CA ASP A 223 23.23 -0.48 1.15
C ASP A 223 22.22 -1.50 0.62
N TYR A 224 21.16 -1.04 -0.07
CA TYR A 224 20.11 -1.89 -0.59
C TYR A 224 19.80 -1.60 -2.06
N ALA A 225 19.62 -2.66 -2.85
CA ALA A 225 18.89 -2.54 -4.11
C ALA A 225 17.40 -2.33 -3.79
N LEU A 226 16.74 -1.45 -4.54
CA LEU A 226 15.35 -1.07 -4.30
C LEU A 226 14.47 -1.36 -5.51
N SER A 227 13.31 -1.99 -5.28
CA SER A 227 12.21 -2.11 -6.23
C SER A 227 10.93 -1.57 -5.58
N VAL A 228 10.33 -0.56 -6.18
CA VAL A 228 9.14 0.14 -5.69
C VAL A 228 7.99 -0.03 -6.68
#